data_0dad707ae1e3811157ae10af036c4473
#
_entry.id   0dad707ae1e3811157ae10af036c4473
#
_cell.length_a   1.000
_cell.length_b   1.000
_cell.length_c   1.000
_cell.angle_alpha   90.00
_cell.angle_beta   90.00
_cell.angle_gamma   90.00
#
_symmetry.space_group_name_H-M   'P 1'
#
loop_
_entity.id
_entity.type
_entity.pdbx_description
1 polymer ?
#
loop_
_entity_poly.entity_id
_entity_poly.type
_entity_poly.pdbx_seq_one_letter_code
_entity_poly.pdbx_strand_id
1 'polypeptide(L)'
;MKAEIVAMTADAIDHAALARGGEILKQGGLVAFPTETVYGLGGNALDPMASKKIYAAKGRPSDNPLIVHIADLNALVPIVKEVPEKAKILAEKFWPGPLTMIFEKSDLVPLETTGGLNSVAVRFPSDPIAVELILQAGGYVAAPSANTSGRPSPTTAQHVEEDLGDAIEMIIDGGPVGIGLESTIVDFTEDVPVVLRPGYISLEMLQEVLGDVRMDKGLIKPDSKVHPKAPGMKYRHYAPKADLAIVEGPTEEVINAINQFVKEDQANGLQAGIIATEETISRYPCGTVKCIGSREAEETIAHNLYEVLREFDQCQVSKIYSEAFYTPKMGQAIMNRLLKAAGHKIINIRREEQ
;
A
#
# COMPACT_ATOMS: atom_id res chain seq x y z
N MET A 1 -2.95 -15.99 20.96
CA MET A 1 -1.52 -16.31 21.25
C MET A 1 -0.75 -15.20 20.55
N LYS A 2 0.17 -14.50 21.21
CA LYS A 2 0.93 -13.44 20.52
C LYS A 2 1.83 -14.04 19.45
N ALA A 3 1.98 -13.33 18.33
CA ALA A 3 2.89 -13.71 17.26
C ALA A 3 4.34 -13.78 17.76
N GLU A 4 5.11 -14.76 17.29
CA GLU A 4 6.57 -14.77 17.44
C GLU A 4 7.14 -13.62 16.58
N ILE A 5 7.95 -12.72 17.18
CA ILE A 5 8.64 -11.66 16.44
C ILE A 5 10.09 -12.04 16.29
N VAL A 6 10.58 -12.11 15.04
CA VAL A 6 11.96 -12.47 14.72
C VAL A 6 12.62 -11.35 13.95
N ALA A 7 13.59 -10.68 14.58
CA ALA A 7 14.34 -9.58 13.95
C ALA A 7 15.50 -10.11 13.12
N MET A 8 15.68 -9.54 11.93
CA MET A 8 16.80 -9.80 11.02
C MET A 8 17.04 -8.60 10.11
N THR A 9 18.12 -8.60 9.36
CA THR A 9 18.38 -7.59 8.32
C THR A 9 18.70 -8.27 7.00
N ALA A 10 18.59 -7.53 5.88
CA ALA A 10 18.95 -8.03 4.57
C ALA A 10 20.40 -8.54 4.47
N ASP A 11 21.32 -7.96 5.27
CA ASP A 11 22.72 -8.35 5.30
C ASP A 11 23.02 -9.50 6.31
N ALA A 12 22.05 -9.84 7.17
CA ALA A 12 22.15 -10.87 8.20
C ALA A 12 20.83 -11.63 8.36
N ILE A 13 20.52 -12.43 7.34
CA ILE A 13 19.29 -13.21 7.27
C ILE A 13 19.37 -14.42 8.21
N ASP A 14 18.35 -14.63 9.04
CA ASP A 14 18.16 -15.84 9.82
C ASP A 14 17.42 -16.90 8.97
N HIS A 15 18.19 -17.68 8.22
CA HIS A 15 17.68 -18.74 7.36
C HIS A 15 16.84 -19.79 8.11
N ALA A 16 17.16 -20.07 9.37
CA ALA A 16 16.41 -21.03 10.18
C ALA A 16 15.05 -20.47 10.58
N ALA A 17 14.95 -19.18 10.89
CA ALA A 17 13.69 -18.51 11.14
C ALA A 17 12.82 -18.43 9.88
N LEU A 18 13.41 -18.12 8.72
CA LEU A 18 12.67 -18.09 7.45
C LEU A 18 12.18 -19.49 7.05
N ALA A 19 12.95 -20.54 7.30
CA ALA A 19 12.50 -21.93 7.10
C ALA A 19 11.29 -22.27 8.00
N ARG A 20 11.30 -21.86 9.30
CA ARG A 20 10.13 -22.00 10.19
C ARG A 20 8.93 -21.21 9.67
N GLY A 21 9.14 -19.95 9.25
CA GLY A 21 8.09 -19.12 8.64
C GLY A 21 7.49 -19.76 7.39
N GLY A 22 8.34 -20.33 6.52
CA GLY A 22 7.93 -21.08 5.34
C GLY A 22 7.09 -22.31 5.69
N GLU A 23 7.47 -23.04 6.75
CA GLU A 23 6.71 -24.20 7.20
C GLU A 23 5.34 -23.81 7.80
N ILE A 24 5.27 -22.69 8.56
CA ILE A 24 4.00 -22.12 9.02
C ILE A 24 3.08 -21.85 7.83
N LEU A 25 3.59 -21.20 6.77
CA LEU A 25 2.82 -20.89 5.56
C LEU A 25 2.35 -22.17 4.82
N LYS A 26 3.20 -23.19 4.70
CA LYS A 26 2.83 -24.51 4.09
C LYS A 26 1.72 -25.19 4.86
N GLN A 27 1.71 -25.08 6.18
CA GLN A 27 0.68 -25.65 7.06
C GLN A 27 -0.60 -24.80 7.12
N GLY A 28 -0.70 -23.74 6.31
CA GLY A 28 -1.87 -22.87 6.22
C GLY A 28 -1.96 -21.86 7.38
N GLY A 29 -0.84 -21.57 8.09
CA GLY A 29 -0.69 -20.46 9.03
C GLY A 29 -0.40 -19.15 8.32
N LEU A 30 -0.26 -18.07 9.09
CA LEU A 30 -0.05 -16.72 8.61
C LEU A 30 1.27 -16.15 9.13
N VAL A 31 2.07 -15.55 8.25
CA VAL A 31 3.34 -14.89 8.58
C VAL A 31 3.35 -13.49 7.99
N ALA A 32 3.61 -12.48 8.81
CA ALA A 32 3.86 -11.13 8.31
C ALA A 32 5.35 -10.95 8.01
N PHE A 33 5.67 -10.26 6.92
CA PHE A 33 7.04 -10.10 6.44
C PHE A 33 7.25 -8.75 5.74
N PRO A 34 8.48 -8.20 5.79
CA PRO A 34 8.83 -6.98 5.09
C PRO A 34 8.86 -7.18 3.59
N THR A 35 8.61 -6.11 2.85
CA THR A 35 8.98 -5.97 1.43
C THR A 35 9.59 -4.59 1.24
N GLU A 36 10.12 -4.28 0.05
CA GLU A 36 10.62 -2.93 -0.26
C GLU A 36 9.51 -1.87 -0.24
N THR A 37 8.22 -2.26 -0.27
CA THR A 37 7.06 -1.36 -0.32
C THR A 37 6.38 -1.17 1.03
N VAL A 38 5.75 -2.19 1.57
CA VAL A 38 5.06 -2.25 2.88
C VAL A 38 5.16 -3.68 3.41
N TYR A 39 4.88 -3.89 4.70
CA TYR A 39 4.76 -5.24 5.24
C TYR A 39 3.56 -5.98 4.66
N GLY A 40 3.78 -7.22 4.25
CA GLY A 40 2.77 -8.15 3.73
C GLY A 40 2.31 -9.15 4.78
N LEU A 41 1.01 -9.50 4.79
CA LEU A 41 0.48 -10.63 5.54
C LEU A 41 0.38 -11.85 4.64
N GLY A 42 1.32 -12.78 4.78
CA GLY A 42 1.44 -13.98 3.96
C GLY A 42 0.56 -15.13 4.40
N GLY A 43 0.05 -15.85 3.41
CA GLY A 43 -0.55 -17.18 3.51
C GLY A 43 -0.27 -17.96 2.24
N ASN A 44 -0.43 -19.28 2.25
CA ASN A 44 -0.25 -20.11 1.05
C ASN A 44 -1.26 -19.70 -0.03
N ALA A 45 -0.78 -19.20 -1.17
CA ALA A 45 -1.62 -18.69 -2.25
C ALA A 45 -2.47 -19.76 -2.94
N LEU A 46 -2.06 -21.03 -2.85
CA LEU A 46 -2.73 -22.17 -3.46
C LEU A 46 -3.67 -22.90 -2.50
N ASP A 47 -3.74 -22.47 -1.23
CA ASP A 47 -4.67 -23.00 -0.24
C ASP A 47 -5.85 -22.03 -0.03
N PRO A 48 -7.09 -22.40 -0.42
CA PRO A 48 -8.27 -21.59 -0.21
C PRO A 48 -8.55 -21.28 1.27
N MET A 49 -8.11 -22.15 2.20
CA MET A 49 -8.31 -21.94 3.63
C MET A 49 -7.32 -20.90 4.18
N ALA A 50 -6.07 -20.86 3.69
CA ALA A 50 -5.12 -19.81 4.03
C ALA A 50 -5.62 -18.44 3.58
N SER A 51 -6.18 -18.32 2.37
CA SER A 51 -6.80 -17.08 1.89
C SER A 51 -7.95 -16.63 2.80
N LYS A 52 -8.84 -17.53 3.22
CA LYS A 52 -9.91 -17.22 4.18
C LYS A 52 -9.39 -16.73 5.53
N LYS A 53 -8.30 -17.32 6.03
CA LYS A 53 -7.64 -16.86 7.27
C LYS A 53 -7.08 -15.44 7.12
N ILE A 54 -6.46 -15.10 5.97
CA ILE A 54 -5.98 -13.74 5.69
C ILE A 54 -7.14 -12.74 5.77
N TYR A 55 -8.27 -13.02 5.10
CA TYR A 55 -9.45 -12.15 5.16
C TYR A 55 -9.99 -12.01 6.59
N ALA A 56 -10.08 -13.10 7.33
CA ALA A 56 -10.56 -13.11 8.72
C ALA A 56 -9.64 -12.31 9.66
N ALA A 57 -8.33 -12.55 9.60
CA ALA A 57 -7.35 -11.86 10.45
C ALA A 57 -7.38 -10.33 10.25
N LYS A 58 -7.59 -9.88 9.01
CA LYS A 58 -7.65 -8.46 8.67
C LYS A 58 -9.02 -7.81 8.86
N GLY A 59 -10.11 -8.58 9.00
CA GLY A 59 -11.47 -8.08 8.82
C GLY A 59 -11.70 -7.53 7.39
N ARG A 60 -11.06 -8.15 6.40
CA ARG A 60 -11.08 -7.71 5.00
C ARG A 60 -12.25 -8.37 4.25
N PRO A 61 -13.00 -7.63 3.42
CA PRO A 61 -13.99 -8.23 2.53
C PRO A 61 -13.36 -9.24 1.57
N SER A 62 -13.98 -10.42 1.45
CA SER A 62 -13.45 -11.54 0.65
C SER A 62 -13.56 -11.33 -0.88
N ASP A 63 -14.30 -10.31 -1.33
CA ASP A 63 -14.38 -9.87 -2.73
C ASP A 63 -13.22 -8.96 -3.16
N ASN A 64 -12.29 -8.65 -2.23
CA ASN A 64 -11.14 -7.81 -2.49
C ASN A 64 -9.89 -8.68 -2.69
N PRO A 65 -9.42 -8.94 -3.94
CA PRO A 65 -8.44 -9.96 -4.27
C PRO A 65 -7.11 -9.79 -3.53
N LEU A 66 -6.36 -10.88 -3.40
CA LEU A 66 -5.01 -10.90 -2.86
C LEU A 66 -3.99 -10.85 -4.01
N ILE A 67 -2.76 -10.43 -3.70
CA ILE A 67 -1.63 -10.47 -4.64
C ILE A 67 -0.79 -11.71 -4.33
N VAL A 68 -0.57 -12.55 -5.33
CA VAL A 68 0.33 -13.70 -5.24
C VAL A 68 1.76 -13.21 -5.42
N HIS A 69 2.59 -13.44 -4.42
CA HIS A 69 4.03 -13.13 -4.48
C HIS A 69 4.80 -14.37 -4.89
N ILE A 70 5.71 -14.19 -5.84
CA ILE A 70 6.64 -15.22 -6.35
C ILE A 70 8.08 -14.78 -6.09
N ALA A 71 9.01 -15.71 -6.14
CA ALA A 71 10.45 -15.46 -5.96
C ALA A 71 11.30 -16.01 -7.11
N ASP A 72 10.66 -16.47 -8.19
CA ASP A 72 11.27 -16.97 -9.43
C ASP A 72 10.32 -16.64 -10.58
N LEU A 73 10.86 -16.16 -11.71
CA LEU A 73 10.05 -15.86 -12.90
C LEU A 73 9.38 -17.11 -13.50
N ASN A 74 10.00 -18.29 -13.37
CA ASN A 74 9.38 -19.54 -13.80
C ASN A 74 8.13 -19.92 -13.01
N ALA A 75 8.00 -19.41 -11.78
CA ALA A 75 6.80 -19.60 -10.94
C ALA A 75 5.57 -18.86 -11.48
N LEU A 76 5.74 -17.90 -12.40
CA LEU A 76 4.61 -17.19 -13.03
C LEU A 76 3.80 -18.12 -13.93
N VAL A 77 4.48 -18.93 -14.77
CA VAL A 77 3.83 -19.74 -15.83
C VAL A 77 2.74 -20.68 -15.32
N PRO A 78 2.93 -21.44 -14.21
CA PRO A 78 1.90 -22.36 -13.73
C PRO A 78 0.61 -21.69 -13.22
N ILE A 79 0.67 -20.44 -12.77
CA ILE A 79 -0.46 -19.75 -12.11
C ILE A 79 -1.25 -18.83 -13.03
N VAL A 80 -0.80 -18.63 -14.28
CA VAL A 80 -1.47 -17.81 -15.30
C VAL A 80 -1.76 -18.64 -16.55
N LYS A 81 -2.75 -18.23 -17.35
CA LYS A 81 -3.04 -18.90 -18.63
C LYS A 81 -2.01 -18.57 -19.70
N GLU A 82 -1.62 -17.30 -19.75
CA GLU A 82 -0.67 -16.76 -20.71
C GLU A 82 0.10 -15.57 -20.11
N VAL A 83 1.35 -15.40 -20.51
CA VAL A 83 2.16 -14.22 -20.21
C VAL A 83 2.34 -13.40 -21.49
N PRO A 84 1.59 -12.29 -21.66
CA PRO A 84 1.72 -11.42 -22.83
C PRO A 84 3.13 -10.87 -23.00
N GLU A 85 3.57 -10.63 -24.24
CA GLU A 85 4.92 -10.14 -24.53
C GLU A 85 5.24 -8.82 -23.81
N LYS A 86 4.27 -7.88 -23.78
CA LYS A 86 4.40 -6.62 -23.04
C LYS A 86 4.63 -6.83 -21.53
N ALA A 87 4.05 -7.87 -20.95
CA ALA A 87 4.26 -8.20 -19.54
C ALA A 87 5.66 -8.78 -19.29
N LYS A 88 6.21 -9.58 -20.24
CA LYS A 88 7.60 -10.06 -20.15
C LYS A 88 8.58 -8.90 -20.16
N ILE A 89 8.39 -7.93 -21.07
CA ILE A 89 9.22 -6.73 -21.16
C ILE A 89 9.20 -5.95 -19.83
N LEU A 90 8.02 -5.78 -19.19
CA LEU A 90 7.94 -5.13 -17.88
C LEU A 90 8.59 -5.97 -16.77
N ALA A 91 8.43 -7.29 -16.80
CA ALA A 91 9.06 -8.18 -15.83
C ALA A 91 10.60 -8.09 -15.91
N GLU A 92 11.18 -8.10 -17.10
CA GLU A 92 12.62 -7.93 -17.30
C GLU A 92 13.14 -6.57 -16.79
N LYS A 93 12.34 -5.52 -16.89
CA LYS A 93 12.73 -4.17 -16.50
C LYS A 93 12.52 -3.87 -15.01
N PHE A 94 11.44 -4.38 -14.40
CA PHE A 94 10.96 -3.94 -13.10
C PHE A 94 10.79 -5.07 -12.06
N TRP A 95 11.06 -6.33 -12.41
CA TRP A 95 11.09 -7.45 -11.48
C TRP A 95 12.53 -7.97 -11.32
N PRO A 96 12.92 -8.30 -10.08
CA PRO A 96 12.17 -8.12 -8.83
C PRO A 96 12.00 -6.63 -8.47
N GLY A 97 10.79 -6.27 -7.94
CA GLY A 97 10.53 -4.87 -7.60
C GLY A 97 9.06 -4.51 -7.32
N PRO A 98 8.78 -3.19 -7.23
CA PRO A 98 7.50 -2.66 -6.77
C PRO A 98 6.43 -2.60 -7.88
N LEU A 99 6.37 -3.62 -8.73
CA LEU A 99 5.39 -3.80 -9.80
C LEU A 99 4.55 -5.05 -9.56
N THR A 100 3.23 -4.91 -9.62
CA THR A 100 2.26 -6.00 -9.64
C THR A 100 1.61 -6.04 -11.02
N MET A 101 1.51 -7.20 -11.62
CA MET A 101 0.85 -7.41 -12.91
C MET A 101 -0.34 -8.35 -12.75
N ILE A 102 -1.45 -8.06 -13.43
CA ILE A 102 -2.66 -8.88 -13.40
C ILE A 102 -2.77 -9.64 -14.72
N PHE A 103 -3.05 -10.93 -14.60
CA PHE A 103 -3.19 -11.88 -15.72
C PHE A 103 -4.49 -12.69 -15.61
N GLU A 104 -4.93 -13.33 -16.66
CA GLU A 104 -5.90 -14.41 -16.56
C GLU A 104 -5.30 -15.57 -15.75
N LYS A 105 -5.99 -15.98 -14.67
CA LYS A 105 -5.49 -17.06 -13.81
C LYS A 105 -5.61 -18.44 -14.46
N SER A 106 -4.70 -19.34 -14.14
CA SER A 106 -4.86 -20.77 -14.36
C SER A 106 -5.80 -21.39 -13.30
N ASP A 107 -6.18 -22.65 -13.48
CA ASP A 107 -7.02 -23.38 -12.52
C ASP A 107 -6.28 -23.72 -11.21
N LEU A 108 -4.95 -23.59 -11.20
CA LEU A 108 -4.13 -23.83 -10.00
C LEU A 108 -4.42 -22.81 -8.89
N VAL A 109 -4.77 -21.55 -9.23
CA VAL A 109 -5.06 -20.51 -8.25
C VAL A 109 -6.52 -20.57 -7.80
N PRO A 110 -6.81 -20.74 -6.50
CA PRO A 110 -8.17 -20.78 -5.97
C PRO A 110 -8.92 -19.45 -6.16
N LEU A 111 -10.23 -19.53 -6.30
CA LEU A 111 -11.09 -18.32 -6.38
C LEU A 111 -11.06 -17.50 -5.10
N GLU A 112 -10.85 -18.15 -3.95
CA GLU A 112 -10.70 -17.46 -2.67
C GLU A 112 -9.50 -16.52 -2.66
N THR A 113 -8.39 -16.89 -3.32
CA THR A 113 -7.20 -16.05 -3.45
C THR A 113 -7.47 -14.84 -4.34
N THR A 114 -8.26 -15.01 -5.38
CA THR A 114 -8.56 -13.97 -6.36
C THR A 114 -9.84 -13.18 -6.05
N GLY A 115 -10.48 -13.40 -4.89
CA GLY A 115 -11.73 -12.73 -4.54
C GLY A 115 -12.89 -13.06 -5.49
N GLY A 116 -12.88 -14.27 -6.09
CA GLY A 116 -13.88 -14.72 -7.05
C GLY A 116 -13.61 -14.32 -8.51
N LEU A 117 -12.50 -13.66 -8.81
CA LEU A 117 -12.13 -13.22 -10.17
C LEU A 117 -11.43 -14.34 -10.96
N ASN A 118 -11.59 -14.30 -12.29
CA ASN A 118 -10.86 -15.15 -13.24
C ASN A 118 -9.46 -14.57 -13.59
N SER A 119 -9.00 -13.59 -12.84
CA SER A 119 -7.68 -12.98 -12.97
C SER A 119 -6.91 -13.10 -11.66
N VAL A 120 -5.58 -13.09 -11.75
CA VAL A 120 -4.66 -13.15 -10.62
C VAL A 120 -3.67 -12.00 -10.70
N ALA A 121 -3.48 -11.29 -9.59
CA ALA A 121 -2.43 -10.31 -9.44
C ALA A 121 -1.15 -10.99 -8.94
N VAL A 122 -0.02 -10.78 -9.62
CA VAL A 122 1.27 -11.41 -9.32
C VAL A 122 2.34 -10.35 -9.13
N ARG A 123 3.22 -10.55 -8.14
CA ARG A 123 4.37 -9.69 -7.88
C ARG A 123 5.60 -10.51 -7.52
N PHE A 124 6.76 -10.06 -7.99
CA PHE A 124 8.07 -10.53 -7.55
C PHE A 124 8.76 -9.40 -6.77
N PRO A 125 8.73 -9.42 -5.41
CA PRO A 125 9.34 -8.36 -4.59
C PRO A 125 10.86 -8.39 -4.67
N SER A 126 11.53 -7.26 -4.41
CA SER A 126 12.99 -7.16 -4.42
C SER A 126 13.64 -7.34 -3.03
N ASP A 127 12.86 -7.35 -1.96
CA ASP A 127 13.38 -7.54 -0.61
C ASP A 127 13.89 -8.98 -0.42
N PRO A 128 15.17 -9.19 -0.03
CA PRO A 128 15.76 -10.52 0.05
C PRO A 128 15.14 -11.41 1.13
N ILE A 129 14.63 -10.83 2.22
CA ILE A 129 13.92 -11.56 3.29
C ILE A 129 12.61 -12.10 2.72
N ALA A 130 11.85 -11.25 1.99
CA ALA A 130 10.62 -11.66 1.31
C ALA A 130 10.87 -12.78 0.30
N VAL A 131 11.89 -12.61 -0.56
CA VAL A 131 12.25 -13.58 -1.59
C VAL A 131 12.55 -14.95 -0.97
N GLU A 132 13.39 -15.00 0.05
CA GLU A 132 13.73 -16.26 0.70
C GLU A 132 12.52 -16.89 1.40
N LEU A 133 11.72 -16.11 2.15
CA LEU A 133 10.51 -16.63 2.78
C LEU A 133 9.55 -17.25 1.75
N ILE A 134 9.36 -16.61 0.60
CA ILE A 134 8.50 -17.12 -0.48
C ILE A 134 9.05 -18.46 -1.00
N LEU A 135 10.36 -18.59 -1.20
CA LEU A 135 11.01 -19.84 -1.60
C LEU A 135 10.79 -20.93 -0.54
N GLN A 136 11.03 -20.63 0.74
CA GLN A 136 10.81 -21.56 1.85
C GLN A 136 9.35 -21.96 1.98
N ALA A 137 8.40 -21.12 1.58
CA ALA A 137 6.96 -21.39 1.58
C ALA A 137 6.47 -22.24 0.39
N GLY A 138 7.36 -22.59 -0.55
CA GLY A 138 7.01 -23.35 -1.76
C GLY A 138 6.71 -22.52 -2.99
N GLY A 139 7.09 -21.23 -2.99
CA GLY A 139 7.11 -20.36 -4.16
C GLY A 139 5.86 -19.51 -4.40
N TYR A 140 4.78 -19.69 -3.64
CA TYR A 140 3.51 -18.97 -3.85
C TYR A 140 2.92 -18.47 -2.53
N VAL A 141 3.05 -17.18 -2.25
CA VAL A 141 2.52 -16.54 -1.05
C VAL A 141 1.50 -15.47 -1.43
N ALA A 142 0.25 -15.63 -1.04
CA ALA A 142 -0.76 -14.58 -1.14
C ALA A 142 -0.53 -13.57 -0.02
N ALA A 143 -0.33 -12.30 -0.36
CA ALA A 143 -0.08 -11.28 0.65
C ALA A 143 -0.71 -9.92 0.29
N PRO A 144 -1.74 -9.49 1.02
CA PRO A 144 -2.10 -8.08 1.14
C PRO A 144 -1.18 -7.38 2.16
N SER A 145 -1.29 -6.05 2.32
CA SER A 145 -0.61 -5.33 3.42
C SER A 145 -1.01 -5.88 4.80
N ALA A 146 -0.08 -5.91 5.77
CA ALA A 146 -0.26 -6.58 7.06
C ALA A 146 -0.93 -5.68 8.13
N ASN A 147 -2.03 -4.99 7.78
CA ASN A 147 -2.83 -4.14 8.67
C ASN A 147 -4.26 -4.64 8.81
N THR A 148 -4.94 -4.26 9.90
CA THR A 148 -6.41 -4.33 9.98
C THR A 148 -7.02 -3.51 8.85
N SER A 149 -8.06 -4.04 8.20
CA SER A 149 -8.69 -3.42 7.01
C SER A 149 -9.13 -1.98 7.30
N GLY A 150 -8.79 -1.06 6.39
CA GLY A 150 -9.10 0.36 6.51
C GLY A 150 -8.02 1.22 7.16
N ARG A 151 -7.15 0.66 8.01
CA ARG A 151 -6.02 1.39 8.63
C ARG A 151 -4.88 1.65 7.65
N PRO A 152 -3.96 2.61 7.93
CA PRO A 152 -2.76 2.83 7.13
C PRO A 152 -1.91 1.57 7.02
N SER A 153 -1.32 1.31 5.84
CA SER A 153 -0.47 0.13 5.64
C SER A 153 0.76 0.16 6.54
N PRO A 154 1.23 -0.99 7.06
CA PRO A 154 2.35 -1.04 7.98
C PRO A 154 3.68 -0.88 7.24
N THR A 155 4.53 -0.01 7.76
CA THR A 155 5.89 0.27 7.27
C THR A 155 6.96 -0.26 8.21
N THR A 156 6.57 -0.75 9.39
CA THR A 156 7.42 -1.39 10.41
C THR A 156 6.74 -2.64 10.98
N ALA A 157 7.53 -3.53 11.58
CA ALA A 157 7.00 -4.70 12.30
C ALA A 157 6.14 -4.31 13.51
N GLN A 158 6.45 -3.20 14.17
CA GLN A 158 5.64 -2.67 15.27
C GLN A 158 4.21 -2.34 14.81
N HIS A 159 4.04 -1.74 13.63
CA HIS A 159 2.69 -1.49 13.06
C HIS A 159 1.92 -2.79 12.84
N VAL A 160 2.63 -3.86 12.43
CA VAL A 160 2.01 -5.18 12.24
C VAL A 160 1.61 -5.77 13.60
N GLU A 161 2.47 -5.70 14.61
CA GLU A 161 2.16 -6.19 15.95
C GLU A 161 0.93 -5.50 16.54
N GLU A 162 0.85 -4.17 16.41
CA GLU A 162 -0.30 -3.38 16.87
C GLU A 162 -1.62 -3.80 16.19
N ASP A 163 -1.58 -4.16 14.91
CA ASP A 163 -2.76 -4.46 14.12
C ASP A 163 -3.15 -5.95 14.19
N LEU A 164 -2.18 -6.86 14.15
CA LEU A 164 -2.40 -8.29 13.89
C LEU A 164 -1.65 -9.23 14.86
N GLY A 165 -0.90 -8.71 15.84
CA GLY A 165 -0.02 -9.51 16.69
C GLY A 165 -0.70 -10.66 17.45
N ASP A 166 -2.02 -10.56 17.69
CA ASP A 166 -2.79 -11.62 18.34
C ASP A 166 -3.50 -12.58 17.36
N ALA A 167 -3.45 -12.29 16.04
CA ALA A 167 -4.21 -12.97 14.99
C ALA A 167 -3.35 -13.83 14.03
N ILE A 168 -2.02 -13.79 14.18
CA ILE A 168 -1.07 -14.46 13.28
C ILE A 168 0.02 -15.19 14.07
N GLU A 169 0.73 -16.11 13.42
CA GLU A 169 1.71 -16.97 14.08
C GLU A 169 3.08 -16.31 14.22
N MET A 170 3.54 -15.55 13.19
CA MET A 170 4.89 -14.98 13.16
C MET A 170 4.92 -13.62 12.48
N ILE A 171 5.80 -12.74 12.96
CA ILE A 171 6.19 -11.47 12.35
C ILE A 171 7.71 -11.50 12.11
N ILE A 172 8.12 -11.39 10.87
CA ILE A 172 9.53 -11.21 10.51
C ILE A 172 9.81 -9.71 10.50
N ASP A 173 10.65 -9.26 11.43
CA ASP A 173 11.04 -7.86 11.54
C ASP A 173 12.32 -7.62 10.73
N GLY A 174 12.19 -7.04 9.56
CA GLY A 174 13.30 -6.61 8.69
C GLY A 174 13.64 -5.13 8.82
N GLY A 175 13.07 -4.44 9.83
CA GLY A 175 13.19 -2.99 9.99
C GLY A 175 12.18 -2.21 9.15
N PRO A 176 12.34 -0.88 9.05
CA PRO A 176 11.49 -0.02 8.22
C PRO A 176 11.63 -0.34 6.73
N VAL A 177 10.53 -0.28 5.99
CA VAL A 177 10.54 -0.50 4.54
C VAL A 177 11.19 0.68 3.79
N GLY A 178 11.66 0.45 2.55
CA GLY A 178 12.35 1.50 1.78
C GLY A 178 11.40 2.51 1.12
N ILE A 179 10.30 2.07 0.50
CA ILE A 179 9.40 2.93 -0.33
C ILE A 179 8.26 3.55 0.47
N GLY A 180 7.58 2.76 1.31
CA GLY A 180 6.49 3.22 2.16
C GLY A 180 5.10 3.23 1.50
N LEU A 181 4.98 2.99 0.19
CA LEU A 181 3.72 2.85 -0.55
C LEU A 181 3.66 1.52 -1.26
N GLU A 182 2.45 0.98 -1.45
CA GLU A 182 2.25 -0.28 -2.17
C GLU A 182 2.65 -0.18 -3.64
N SER A 183 2.93 -1.34 -4.23
CA SER A 183 3.33 -1.51 -5.63
C SER A 183 2.37 -0.85 -6.63
N THR A 184 2.89 -0.42 -7.77
CA THR A 184 2.10 -0.12 -8.96
C THR A 184 1.39 -1.37 -9.44
N ILE A 185 0.12 -1.28 -9.85
CA ILE A 185 -0.65 -2.41 -10.41
C ILE A 185 -1.01 -2.12 -11.85
N VAL A 186 -0.61 -3.02 -12.75
CA VAL A 186 -0.91 -2.97 -14.19
C VAL A 186 -1.75 -4.20 -14.59
N ASP A 187 -2.89 -3.97 -15.21
CA ASP A 187 -3.77 -5.02 -15.74
C ASP A 187 -3.41 -5.37 -17.18
N PHE A 188 -3.13 -6.64 -17.43
CA PHE A 188 -2.83 -7.23 -18.74
C PHE A 188 -3.96 -8.12 -19.26
N THR A 189 -5.14 -8.10 -18.66
CA THR A 189 -6.30 -8.87 -19.14
C THR A 189 -7.04 -8.19 -20.31
N GLU A 190 -6.58 -6.99 -20.70
CA GLU A 190 -7.11 -6.22 -21.84
C GLU A 190 -6.00 -5.99 -22.88
N ASP A 191 -6.36 -5.64 -24.11
CA ASP A 191 -5.42 -5.43 -25.23
C ASP A 191 -4.38 -4.35 -24.95
N VAL A 192 -4.80 -3.28 -24.25
CA VAL A 192 -3.92 -2.19 -23.81
C VAL A 192 -3.72 -2.30 -22.30
N PRO A 193 -2.47 -2.34 -21.81
CA PRO A 193 -2.20 -2.37 -20.38
C PRO A 193 -2.79 -1.15 -19.65
N VAL A 194 -3.44 -1.40 -18.50
CA VAL A 194 -4.13 -0.36 -17.71
C VAL A 194 -3.56 -0.32 -16.30
N VAL A 195 -3.13 0.87 -15.86
CA VAL A 195 -2.70 1.10 -14.47
C VAL A 195 -3.95 1.22 -13.59
N LEU A 196 -4.13 0.24 -12.69
CA LEU A 196 -5.24 0.21 -11.73
C LEU A 196 -4.87 0.83 -10.36
N ARG A 197 -3.61 0.93 -10.05
CA ARG A 197 -3.10 1.59 -8.85
C ARG A 197 -1.74 2.22 -9.13
N PRO A 198 -1.60 3.55 -9.04
CA PRO A 198 -0.31 4.20 -9.16
C PRO A 198 0.56 3.87 -7.93
N GLY A 199 1.88 3.73 -8.12
CA GLY A 199 2.87 3.43 -7.10
C GLY A 199 4.23 4.00 -7.51
N TYR A 200 5.31 3.38 -7.02
CA TYR A 200 6.68 3.83 -7.31
C TYR A 200 7.01 3.81 -8.81
N ILE A 201 6.55 2.78 -9.53
CA ILE A 201 6.68 2.76 -10.99
C ILE A 201 5.58 3.66 -11.56
N SER A 202 5.98 4.81 -12.11
CA SER A 202 5.06 5.82 -12.64
C SER A 202 4.46 5.42 -14.00
N LEU A 203 3.39 6.11 -14.42
CA LEU A 203 2.81 5.91 -15.74
C LEU A 203 3.82 6.24 -16.84
N GLU A 204 4.61 7.30 -16.66
CA GLU A 204 5.64 7.74 -17.61
C GLU A 204 6.72 6.65 -17.78
N MET A 205 7.20 6.05 -16.68
CA MET A 205 8.16 4.93 -16.73
C MET A 205 7.60 3.73 -17.48
N LEU A 206 6.32 3.42 -17.32
CA LEU A 206 5.66 2.34 -18.05
C LEU A 206 5.50 2.68 -19.54
N GLN A 207 5.16 3.92 -19.88
CA GLN A 207 5.02 4.40 -21.25
C GLN A 207 6.36 4.49 -21.98
N GLU A 208 7.44 4.84 -21.30
CA GLU A 208 8.81 4.78 -21.87
C GLU A 208 9.18 3.37 -22.33
N VAL A 209 8.70 2.34 -21.63
CA VAL A 209 9.02 0.93 -21.94
C VAL A 209 8.05 0.32 -22.96
N LEU A 210 6.75 0.58 -22.84
CA LEU A 210 5.71 -0.09 -23.62
C LEU A 210 5.02 0.79 -24.67
N GLY A 211 5.17 2.11 -24.61
CA GLY A 211 4.42 3.07 -25.42
C GLY A 211 3.01 3.28 -24.90
N ASP A 212 2.01 2.54 -25.43
CA ASP A 212 0.61 2.71 -25.04
C ASP A 212 0.28 1.97 -23.73
N VAL A 213 0.18 2.75 -22.65
CA VAL A 213 -0.29 2.32 -21.31
C VAL A 213 -1.29 3.38 -20.83
N ARG A 214 -2.42 2.96 -20.28
CA ARG A 214 -3.49 3.85 -19.85
C ARG A 214 -3.67 3.82 -18.33
N MET A 215 -4.25 4.89 -17.81
CA MET A 215 -4.71 4.96 -16.42
C MET A 215 -6.18 4.57 -16.35
N ASP A 216 -6.58 3.80 -15.36
CA ASP A 216 -7.97 3.47 -15.11
C ASP A 216 -8.79 4.74 -14.79
N LYS A 217 -9.92 4.89 -15.47
CA LYS A 217 -10.83 6.05 -15.28
C LYS A 217 -11.46 6.09 -13.89
N GLY A 218 -11.62 4.94 -13.24
CA GLY A 218 -12.15 4.80 -11.89
C GLY A 218 -11.23 5.36 -10.79
N LEU A 219 -9.93 5.56 -11.09
CA LEU A 219 -9.01 6.27 -10.18
C LEU A 219 -9.37 7.74 -10.01
N ILE A 220 -10.04 8.32 -10.99
CA ILE A 220 -10.45 9.74 -11.00
C ILE A 220 -11.82 9.92 -10.37
N LYS A 221 -12.74 8.95 -10.54
CA LYS A 221 -14.10 8.96 -9.97
C LYS A 221 -14.45 7.56 -9.47
N PRO A 222 -14.59 7.35 -8.15
CA PRO A 222 -14.98 6.05 -7.60
C PRO A 222 -16.39 5.66 -8.11
N ASP A 223 -16.48 4.58 -8.89
CA ASP A 223 -17.77 3.96 -9.21
C ASP A 223 -17.98 2.77 -8.25
N SER A 224 -18.95 2.92 -7.35
CA SER A 224 -19.28 1.94 -6.31
C SER A 224 -19.88 0.62 -6.85
N LYS A 225 -20.22 0.55 -8.15
CA LYS A 225 -20.87 -0.62 -8.77
C LYS A 225 -19.88 -1.60 -9.43
N VAL A 226 -18.62 -1.20 -9.61
CA VAL A 226 -17.61 -2.05 -10.25
C VAL A 226 -16.98 -3.00 -9.23
N HIS A 227 -16.87 -4.29 -9.57
CA HIS A 227 -16.12 -5.28 -8.78
C HIS A 227 -14.63 -4.91 -8.83
N PRO A 228 -13.92 -4.78 -7.68
CA PRO A 228 -12.54 -4.35 -7.69
C PRO A 228 -11.65 -5.42 -8.32
N LYS A 229 -10.98 -5.11 -9.43
CA LYS A 229 -9.98 -5.98 -10.07
C LYS A 229 -8.66 -6.02 -9.28
N ALA A 230 -8.43 -5.06 -8.40
CA ALA A 230 -7.19 -4.92 -7.63
C ALA A 230 -7.43 -4.42 -6.19
N PRO A 231 -6.51 -4.72 -5.25
CA PRO A 231 -6.56 -4.20 -3.90
C PRO A 231 -6.58 -2.66 -3.87
N GLY A 232 -7.42 -2.09 -3.00
CA GLY A 232 -7.47 -0.64 -2.76
C GLY A 232 -8.33 0.17 -3.74
N MET A 233 -9.13 -0.45 -4.60
CA MET A 233 -9.99 0.27 -5.55
C MET A 233 -11.31 0.77 -4.96
N LYS A 234 -11.99 -0.01 -4.11
CA LYS A 234 -13.41 0.19 -3.75
C LYS A 234 -13.67 0.76 -2.37
N TYR A 235 -12.91 0.35 -1.37
CA TYR A 235 -13.23 0.63 0.03
C TYR A 235 -12.47 1.85 0.58
N ARG A 236 -12.95 2.45 1.68
CA ARG A 236 -12.15 3.43 2.44
C ARG A 236 -10.89 2.73 2.95
N HIS A 237 -9.74 3.26 2.59
CA HIS A 237 -8.42 2.70 2.91
C HIS A 237 -7.53 3.75 3.54
N TYR A 238 -6.55 3.30 4.33
CA TYR A 238 -5.47 4.13 4.87
C TYR A 238 -5.94 5.22 5.84
N ALA A 239 -7.18 5.13 6.33
CA ALA A 239 -7.77 6.20 7.12
C ALA A 239 -7.21 6.22 8.55
N PRO A 240 -6.75 7.37 9.05
CA PRO A 240 -6.53 7.58 10.47
C PRO A 240 -7.88 7.63 11.22
N LYS A 241 -7.82 7.57 12.54
CA LYS A 241 -9.03 7.68 13.40
C LYS A 241 -9.66 9.06 13.32
N ALA A 242 -8.82 10.11 13.22
CA ALA A 242 -9.27 11.50 13.09
C ALA A 242 -9.87 11.78 11.70
N ASP A 243 -10.73 12.79 11.60
CA ASP A 243 -11.32 13.24 10.33
C ASP A 243 -10.27 14.02 9.52
N LEU A 244 -9.77 13.41 8.43
CA LEU A 244 -8.75 13.98 7.57
C LEU A 244 -9.39 14.75 6.40
N ALA A 245 -8.92 15.98 6.17
CA ALA A 245 -9.24 16.77 4.98
C ALA A 245 -7.96 17.26 4.30
N ILE A 246 -7.96 17.24 2.96
CA ILE A 246 -6.87 17.77 2.14
C ILE A 246 -7.23 19.21 1.77
N VAL A 247 -6.30 20.15 1.97
CA VAL A 247 -6.46 21.55 1.60
C VAL A 247 -5.64 21.81 0.35
N GLU A 248 -6.31 22.22 -0.72
CA GLU A 248 -5.73 22.38 -2.06
C GLU A 248 -5.86 23.82 -2.54
N GLY A 249 -4.80 24.35 -3.13
CA GLY A 249 -4.72 25.71 -3.65
C GLY A 249 -3.28 26.22 -3.72
N PRO A 250 -3.08 27.51 -3.96
CA PRO A 250 -1.75 28.13 -3.87
C PRO A 250 -1.20 28.01 -2.44
N THR A 251 0.11 27.79 -2.31
CA THR A 251 0.76 27.43 -1.04
C THR A 251 0.46 28.43 0.09
N GLU A 252 0.55 29.75 -0.18
CA GLU A 252 0.32 30.78 0.83
C GLU A 252 -1.14 30.79 1.33
N GLU A 253 -2.09 30.64 0.41
CA GLU A 253 -3.51 30.58 0.73
C GLU A 253 -3.86 29.29 1.53
N VAL A 254 -3.23 28.17 1.17
CA VAL A 254 -3.38 26.90 1.90
C VAL A 254 -2.88 27.04 3.33
N ILE A 255 -1.68 27.60 3.54
CA ILE A 255 -1.12 27.82 4.87
C ILE A 255 -2.05 28.73 5.71
N ASN A 256 -2.52 29.84 5.13
CA ASN A 256 -3.41 30.76 5.82
C ASN A 256 -4.74 30.10 6.20
N ALA A 257 -5.34 29.33 5.28
CA ALA A 257 -6.58 28.62 5.51
C ALA A 257 -6.45 27.55 6.60
N ILE A 258 -5.40 26.72 6.55
CA ILE A 258 -5.16 25.71 7.59
C ILE A 258 -4.97 26.38 8.95
N ASN A 259 -4.20 27.46 9.04
CA ASN A 259 -4.01 28.19 10.28
C ASN A 259 -5.34 28.76 10.83
N GLN A 260 -6.22 29.22 9.95
CA GLN A 260 -7.56 29.67 10.34
C GLN A 260 -8.40 28.51 10.84
N PHE A 261 -8.48 27.39 10.12
CA PHE A 261 -9.27 26.21 10.51
C PHE A 261 -8.83 25.66 11.87
N VAL A 262 -7.51 25.59 12.13
CA VAL A 262 -6.97 25.14 13.41
C VAL A 262 -7.37 26.08 14.55
N LYS A 263 -7.34 27.41 14.36
CA LYS A 263 -7.79 28.40 15.37
C LYS A 263 -9.27 28.26 15.65
N GLU A 264 -10.09 28.09 14.62
CA GLU A 264 -11.55 27.88 14.76
C GLU A 264 -11.86 26.59 15.52
N ASP A 265 -11.15 25.48 15.20
CA ASP A 265 -11.30 24.22 15.92
C ASP A 265 -10.90 24.34 17.38
N GLN A 266 -9.77 25.00 17.68
CA GLN A 266 -9.34 25.24 19.06
C GLN A 266 -10.34 26.10 19.85
N ALA A 267 -10.94 27.12 19.23
CA ALA A 267 -11.97 27.93 19.82
C ALA A 267 -13.24 27.11 20.16
N ASN A 268 -13.48 26.02 19.42
CA ASN A 268 -14.57 25.06 19.67
C ASN A 268 -14.15 23.88 20.57
N GLY A 269 -12.96 23.95 21.20
CA GLY A 269 -12.46 22.90 22.09
C GLY A 269 -11.95 21.63 21.39
N LEU A 270 -11.73 21.67 20.08
CA LEU A 270 -11.20 20.56 19.29
C LEU A 270 -9.68 20.67 19.14
N GLN A 271 -9.02 19.50 19.12
CA GLN A 271 -7.58 19.40 18.79
C GLN A 271 -7.43 19.05 17.33
N ALA A 272 -6.63 19.84 16.60
CA ALA A 272 -6.35 19.62 15.19
C ALA A 272 -4.90 19.22 14.95
N GLY A 273 -4.69 18.26 14.04
CA GLY A 273 -3.42 17.85 13.47
C GLY A 273 -3.18 18.54 12.12
N ILE A 274 -1.91 18.73 11.76
CA ILE A 274 -1.50 19.27 10.47
C ILE A 274 -0.43 18.36 9.87
N ILE A 275 -0.61 17.96 8.60
CA ILE A 275 0.42 17.31 7.79
C ILE A 275 1.04 18.36 6.91
N ALA A 276 2.33 18.66 7.15
CA ALA A 276 3.09 19.68 6.47
C ALA A 276 4.41 19.12 5.92
N THR A 277 5.04 19.82 5.00
CA THR A 277 6.37 19.49 4.49
C THR A 277 7.47 20.25 5.22
N GLU A 278 8.74 19.88 5.01
CA GLU A 278 9.89 20.59 5.57
C GLU A 278 9.88 22.09 5.22
N GLU A 279 9.39 22.42 4.02
CA GLU A 279 9.33 23.79 3.49
C GLU A 279 8.26 24.64 4.20
N THR A 280 7.23 24.02 4.78
CA THR A 280 6.06 24.72 5.31
C THR A 280 5.83 24.55 6.81
N ILE A 281 6.44 23.55 7.45
CA ILE A 281 6.19 23.18 8.86
C ILE A 281 6.35 24.36 9.83
N SER A 282 7.34 25.24 9.62
CA SER A 282 7.58 26.43 10.46
C SER A 282 6.49 27.50 10.34
N ARG A 283 5.59 27.38 9.37
CA ARG A 283 4.51 28.32 9.09
C ARG A 283 3.23 28.00 9.87
N TYR A 284 3.21 26.91 10.62
CA TYR A 284 2.07 26.45 11.42
C TYR A 284 2.35 26.62 12.93
N PRO A 285 1.95 27.77 13.53
CA PRO A 285 2.26 28.06 14.93
C PRO A 285 1.36 27.35 15.94
N CYS A 286 0.26 26.74 15.48
CA CYS A 286 -0.75 26.09 16.33
C CYS A 286 -1.10 24.70 15.79
N GLY A 287 -1.68 23.84 16.67
CA GLY A 287 -2.02 22.46 16.32
C GLY A 287 -0.86 21.49 16.54
N THR A 288 -1.16 20.20 16.35
CA THR A 288 -0.13 19.13 16.35
C THR A 288 0.41 18.98 14.94
N VAL A 289 1.58 19.55 14.65
CA VAL A 289 2.16 19.53 13.31
C VAL A 289 3.09 18.35 13.15
N LYS A 290 2.93 17.58 12.07
CA LYS A 290 3.80 16.48 11.67
C LYS A 290 4.43 16.76 10.32
N CYS A 291 5.76 16.58 10.24
CA CYS A 291 6.49 16.68 8.98
C CYS A 291 6.36 15.37 8.20
N ILE A 292 5.90 15.44 6.95
CA ILE A 292 5.80 14.26 6.10
C ILE A 292 7.05 14.07 5.23
N GLY A 293 7.91 15.08 5.10
CA GLY A 293 9.11 15.08 4.24
C GLY A 293 9.21 16.33 3.39
N SER A 294 10.02 16.29 2.35
CA SER A 294 10.32 17.42 1.47
C SER A 294 9.68 17.27 0.09
N ARG A 295 9.16 18.37 -0.48
CA ARG A 295 8.66 18.41 -1.86
C ARG A 295 9.79 18.26 -2.89
N GLU A 296 11.02 18.62 -2.51
CA GLU A 296 12.21 18.45 -3.35
C GLU A 296 12.72 17.01 -3.35
N ALA A 297 12.40 16.22 -2.29
CA ALA A 297 12.72 14.82 -2.14
C ALA A 297 11.41 14.02 -1.90
N GLU A 298 10.57 13.93 -2.93
CA GLU A 298 9.20 13.40 -2.85
C GLU A 298 9.11 11.95 -2.38
N GLU A 299 10.19 11.17 -2.50
CA GLU A 299 10.34 9.85 -1.93
C GLU A 299 10.24 9.86 -0.39
N THR A 300 10.65 10.95 0.27
CA THR A 300 10.50 11.10 1.72
C THR A 300 9.03 11.24 2.11
N ILE A 301 8.23 11.94 1.30
CA ILE A 301 6.78 12.07 1.51
C ILE A 301 6.10 10.71 1.35
N ALA A 302 6.47 9.97 0.32
CA ALA A 302 5.94 8.62 0.08
C ALA A 302 6.28 7.67 1.23
N HIS A 303 7.54 7.69 1.68
CA HIS A 303 8.04 6.85 2.78
C HIS A 303 7.30 7.11 4.09
N ASN A 304 7.08 8.38 4.43
CA ASN A 304 6.54 8.78 5.73
C ASN A 304 5.01 8.83 5.78
N LEU A 305 4.30 8.72 4.65
CA LEU A 305 2.86 8.94 4.59
C LEU A 305 2.09 8.10 5.61
N TYR A 306 2.32 6.80 5.65
CA TYR A 306 1.58 5.91 6.56
C TYR A 306 2.05 6.04 8.00
N GLU A 307 3.33 6.29 8.24
CA GLU A 307 3.89 6.57 9.57
C GLU A 307 3.18 7.78 10.20
N VAL A 308 3.16 8.90 9.49
CA VAL A 308 2.52 10.14 9.95
C VAL A 308 1.03 9.95 10.24
N LEU A 309 0.31 9.21 9.38
CA LEU A 309 -1.11 8.90 9.63
C LEU A 309 -1.30 8.03 10.88
N ARG A 310 -0.40 7.07 11.16
CA ARG A 310 -0.43 6.25 12.37
C ARG A 310 -0.03 7.03 13.62
N GLU A 311 0.95 7.91 13.52
CA GLU A 311 1.32 8.79 14.63
C GLU A 311 0.16 9.68 15.08
N PHE A 312 -0.70 10.15 14.17
CA PHE A 312 -1.90 10.89 14.55
C PHE A 312 -2.93 10.03 15.30
N ASP A 313 -2.96 8.72 15.09
CA ASP A 313 -3.81 7.80 15.85
C ASP A 313 -3.39 7.71 17.33
N GLN A 314 -2.13 8.05 17.65
CA GLN A 314 -1.58 8.12 19.01
C GLN A 314 -1.76 9.52 19.64
N CYS A 315 -2.06 10.53 18.81
CA CYS A 315 -2.35 11.89 19.26
C CYS A 315 -3.83 12.06 19.60
N GLN A 316 -4.15 12.94 20.55
CA GLN A 316 -5.53 13.29 20.89
C GLN A 316 -6.12 14.33 19.93
N VAL A 317 -6.01 14.08 18.61
CA VAL A 317 -6.57 14.96 17.58
C VAL A 317 -7.87 14.37 17.04
N SER A 318 -8.85 15.23 16.78
CA SER A 318 -10.14 14.86 16.20
C SER A 318 -10.23 15.19 14.71
N LYS A 319 -9.41 16.13 14.25
CA LYS A 319 -9.31 16.53 12.84
C LYS A 319 -7.86 16.59 12.41
N ILE A 320 -7.61 16.36 11.13
CA ILE A 320 -6.30 16.50 10.48
C ILE A 320 -6.49 17.30 9.20
N TYR A 321 -5.67 18.32 9.02
CA TYR A 321 -5.57 19.08 7.77
C TYR A 321 -4.24 18.76 7.09
N SER A 322 -4.30 18.31 5.84
CA SER A 322 -3.12 18.00 5.04
C SER A 322 -2.99 19.00 3.90
N GLU A 323 -1.78 19.44 3.62
CA GLU A 323 -1.47 20.03 2.32
C GLU A 323 -1.66 18.98 1.21
N ALA A 324 -1.80 19.43 -0.04
CA ALA A 324 -1.77 18.56 -1.21
C ALA A 324 -0.33 18.38 -1.72
N PHE A 325 0.00 17.18 -2.22
CA PHE A 325 1.35 16.79 -2.63
C PHE A 325 1.38 16.35 -4.10
N TYR A 326 1.08 17.27 -5.02
CA TYR A 326 1.19 17.04 -6.47
C TYR A 326 2.65 17.23 -6.93
N THR A 327 3.47 16.24 -6.62
CA THR A 327 4.88 16.20 -7.03
C THR A 327 5.05 15.50 -8.38
N PRO A 328 6.12 15.76 -9.16
CA PRO A 328 6.23 15.32 -10.56
C PRO A 328 6.25 13.81 -10.77
N LYS A 329 6.91 13.03 -9.90
CA LYS A 329 7.13 11.59 -10.08
C LYS A 329 6.18 10.75 -9.25
N MET A 330 6.15 10.97 -7.93
CA MET A 330 5.39 10.17 -6.98
C MET A 330 4.08 10.82 -6.54
N GLY A 331 3.84 12.08 -6.88
CA GLY A 331 2.66 12.83 -6.43
C GLY A 331 1.35 12.13 -6.73
N GLN A 332 1.24 11.46 -7.87
CA GLN A 332 0.04 10.68 -8.22
C GLN A 332 -0.18 9.51 -7.25
N ALA A 333 0.88 8.79 -6.88
CA ALA A 333 0.80 7.68 -5.93
C ALA A 333 0.49 8.18 -4.51
N ILE A 334 1.17 9.24 -4.08
CA ILE A 334 0.97 9.88 -2.77
C ILE A 334 -0.46 10.38 -2.65
N MET A 335 -0.93 11.18 -3.61
CA MET A 335 -2.28 11.75 -3.60
C MET A 335 -3.37 10.68 -3.70
N ASN A 336 -3.15 9.59 -4.44
CA ASN A 336 -4.08 8.48 -4.50
C ASN A 336 -4.32 7.86 -3.11
N ARG A 337 -3.27 7.71 -2.27
CA ARG A 337 -3.38 7.20 -0.90
C ARG A 337 -4.00 8.22 0.04
N LEU A 338 -3.56 9.45 -0.03
CA LEU A 338 -4.03 10.54 0.83
C LEU A 338 -5.53 10.84 0.59
N LEU A 339 -5.97 10.87 -0.68
CA LEU A 339 -7.39 11.02 -1.04
C LEU A 339 -8.25 9.90 -0.46
N LYS A 340 -7.79 8.65 -0.52
CA LYS A 340 -8.51 7.51 0.09
C LYS A 340 -8.52 7.58 1.61
N ALA A 341 -7.44 8.01 2.23
CA ALA A 341 -7.36 8.25 3.67
C ALA A 341 -8.34 9.34 4.12
N ALA A 342 -8.47 10.41 3.34
CA ALA A 342 -9.40 11.51 3.57
C ALA A 342 -10.86 11.20 3.15
N GLY A 343 -11.15 10.00 2.62
CA GLY A 343 -12.47 9.69 2.08
C GLY A 343 -12.89 10.66 0.97
N HIS A 344 -11.93 11.12 0.16
CA HIS A 344 -12.08 12.13 -0.92
C HIS A 344 -12.52 13.52 -0.43
N LYS A 345 -12.30 13.86 0.83
CA LYS A 345 -12.60 15.18 1.38
C LYS A 345 -11.50 16.17 1.01
N ILE A 346 -11.81 17.07 0.08
CA ILE A 346 -10.91 18.13 -0.39
C ILE A 346 -11.55 19.48 -0.08
N ILE A 347 -10.78 20.40 0.47
CA ILE A 347 -11.13 21.82 0.67
C ILE A 347 -10.33 22.62 -0.36
N ASN A 348 -11.01 23.10 -1.41
CA ASN A 348 -10.37 23.89 -2.45
C ASN A 348 -10.34 25.37 -2.03
N ILE A 349 -9.16 25.93 -1.92
CA ILE A 349 -8.92 27.35 -1.68
C ILE A 349 -8.75 28.03 -3.03
N ARG A 350 -9.75 28.81 -3.45
CA ARG A 350 -9.67 29.62 -4.68
C ARG A 350 -8.96 30.92 -4.38
N ARG A 351 -8.17 31.44 -5.34
CA ARG A 351 -7.80 32.84 -5.31
C ARG A 351 -9.08 33.66 -5.29
N GLU A 352 -9.23 34.58 -4.31
CA GLU A 352 -10.19 35.66 -4.47
C GLU A 352 -9.74 36.47 -5.71
N GLU A 353 -10.53 36.42 -6.78
CA GLU A 353 -10.36 37.32 -7.92
C GLU A 353 -10.59 38.74 -7.40
N GLN A 354 -9.50 39.51 -7.31
CA GLN A 354 -9.54 40.95 -7.02
C GLN A 354 -9.89 41.71 -8.28
#